data_998c06f52fb44c5689b1ff0fd2bbb7f7
#
_entry.id   998c06f52fb44c5689b1ff0fd2bbb7f7
#
_cell.length_a   1.000
_cell.length_b   1.000
_cell.length_c   1.000
_cell.angle_alpha   90.00
_cell.angle_beta   90.00
_cell.angle_gamma   90.00
#
_symmetry.space_group_name_H-M   'P 1'
#
loop_
_entity.id
_entity.type
_entity.pdbx_description
1 polymer ?
#
loop_
_entity_poly.entity_id
_entity_poly.type
_entity_poly.pdbx_seq_one_letter_code
_entity_poly.pdbx_strand_id
1 'polypeptide(L)'
;SFSGDTKDNNKRVIALTSLTADLVDRLNSKSLLGIPGTSLLKSKEQFKDKVIVSQGRNPPSIEKIISLQPDLVLGAKGFHTKALSQLNDLGIETISTEIKNLNDLELLINRISKNLGVDNQSLLSLVPNCEKTTGEFPSRSTIVLVSSAPLLSPNKNSWAGSLLNEFNINNLISDIQSKSGFDGYVTLSPEVLLEKNPDNIVLIDTGNDMQNLFLSK
;
A
#
# COMPACT_ATOMS: atom_id res chain seq x y z
N SER A 1 43.90 13.20 -18.39
CA SER A 1 42.55 12.65 -18.55
C SER A 1 41.87 12.65 -17.17
N PHE A 2 41.10 13.69 -16.86
CA PHE A 2 40.24 13.72 -15.71
C PHE A 2 38.98 12.93 -16.09
N SER A 3 38.84 11.71 -15.60
CA SER A 3 37.57 10.99 -15.56
C SER A 3 36.69 11.75 -14.54
N GLY A 4 35.79 12.57 -15.03
CA GLY A 4 34.76 13.15 -14.19
C GLY A 4 33.85 12.01 -13.71
N ASP A 5 33.94 11.67 -12.43
CA ASP A 5 32.90 10.95 -11.74
C ASP A 5 31.62 11.78 -11.88
N THR A 6 30.75 11.39 -12.80
CA THR A 6 29.38 11.86 -12.82
C THR A 6 28.75 11.35 -11.54
N LYS A 7 28.72 12.19 -10.50
CA LYS A 7 27.91 11.96 -9.30
C LYS A 7 26.53 11.55 -9.80
N ASP A 8 26.16 10.30 -9.53
CA ASP A 8 24.83 9.78 -9.82
C ASP A 8 23.85 10.64 -9.03
N ASN A 9 23.19 11.57 -9.72
CA ASN A 9 22.41 12.66 -9.11
C ASN A 9 20.99 12.17 -8.72
N ASN A 10 20.84 10.85 -8.54
CA ASN A 10 19.58 10.25 -8.11
C ASN A 10 19.33 10.55 -6.63
N LYS A 11 18.14 11.06 -6.32
CA LYS A 11 17.68 11.18 -4.93
C LYS A 11 17.72 9.82 -4.25
N ARG A 12 18.16 9.80 -2.99
CA ARG A 12 18.30 8.60 -2.16
C ARG A 12 17.03 8.42 -1.34
N VAL A 13 16.23 7.41 -1.69
CA VAL A 13 14.88 7.24 -1.12
C VAL A 13 14.78 5.94 -0.33
N ILE A 14 14.13 6.04 0.84
CA ILE A 14 13.71 4.89 1.63
C ILE A 14 12.19 4.86 1.70
N ALA A 15 11.61 3.71 1.37
CA ALA A 15 10.19 3.45 1.47
C ALA A 15 9.91 2.54 2.67
N LEU A 16 8.99 2.93 3.53
CA LEU A 16 8.59 2.16 4.71
C LEU A 16 7.31 1.33 4.48
N THR A 17 6.69 1.42 3.30
CA THR A 17 5.53 0.62 2.91
C THR A 17 5.76 -0.08 1.58
N SER A 18 5.08 -1.20 1.35
CA SER A 18 5.15 -1.91 0.06
C SER A 18 4.65 -1.05 -1.10
N LEU A 19 3.60 -0.25 -0.87
CA LEU A 19 3.08 0.68 -1.89
C LEU A 19 4.13 1.71 -2.30
N THR A 20 4.72 2.43 -1.35
CA THR A 20 5.71 3.46 -1.67
C THR A 20 6.98 2.88 -2.27
N ALA A 21 7.38 1.67 -1.87
CA ALA A 21 8.50 0.95 -2.50
C ALA A 21 8.22 0.65 -3.98
N ASP A 22 7.04 0.14 -4.30
CA ASP A 22 6.64 -0.16 -5.68
C ASP A 22 6.53 1.12 -6.53
N LEU A 23 5.97 2.20 -5.98
CA LEU A 23 5.86 3.48 -6.69
C LEU A 23 7.25 4.08 -7.00
N VAL A 24 8.16 4.12 -6.03
CA VAL A 24 9.52 4.65 -6.25
C VAL A 24 10.28 3.79 -7.24
N ASP A 25 10.18 2.46 -7.12
CA ASP A 25 10.83 1.53 -8.06
C ASP A 25 10.38 1.77 -9.50
N ARG A 26 9.08 1.93 -9.73
CA ARG A 26 8.51 2.22 -11.06
C ARG A 26 8.87 3.58 -11.60
N LEU A 27 8.99 4.59 -10.75
CA LEU A 27 9.36 5.95 -11.15
C LEU A 27 10.88 6.08 -11.39
N ASN A 28 11.68 5.57 -10.47
CA ASN A 28 13.15 5.56 -10.57
C ASN A 28 13.74 4.50 -9.63
N SER A 29 13.93 3.28 -10.14
CA SER A 29 14.45 2.14 -9.35
C SER A 29 15.82 2.42 -8.70
N LYS A 30 16.67 3.24 -9.33
CA LYS A 30 18.00 3.62 -8.79
C LYS A 30 17.90 4.48 -7.54
N SER A 31 16.82 5.25 -7.39
CA SER A 31 16.57 6.06 -6.21
C SER A 31 16.21 5.23 -4.97
N LEU A 32 15.62 4.06 -5.14
CA LEU A 32 15.14 3.23 -4.02
C LEU A 32 16.29 2.45 -3.37
N LEU A 33 16.61 2.77 -2.12
CA LEU A 33 17.72 2.14 -1.37
C LEU A 33 17.22 1.18 -0.29
N GLY A 34 16.17 1.55 0.42
CA GLY A 34 15.65 0.81 1.56
C GLY A 34 14.16 0.53 1.44
N ILE A 35 13.74 -0.65 1.89
CA ILE A 35 12.38 -1.15 1.80
C ILE A 35 11.95 -1.86 3.09
N PRO A 36 10.63 -2.06 3.31
CA PRO A 36 10.16 -2.93 4.38
C PRO A 36 10.35 -4.41 4.01
N GLY A 37 10.63 -5.23 5.01
CA GLY A 37 10.83 -6.68 4.85
C GLY A 37 9.52 -7.47 4.74
N THR A 38 8.60 -7.07 3.86
CA THR A 38 7.34 -7.78 3.62
C THR A 38 7.55 -8.97 2.67
N SER A 39 6.75 -10.03 2.81
CA SER A 39 6.79 -11.20 1.91
C SER A 39 6.53 -10.80 0.45
N LEU A 40 5.61 -9.84 0.24
CA LEU A 40 5.26 -9.31 -1.08
C LEU A 40 6.48 -8.72 -1.81
N LEU A 41 7.36 -7.98 -1.13
CA LEU A 41 8.53 -7.39 -1.76
C LEU A 41 9.70 -8.37 -1.85
N LYS A 42 9.89 -9.22 -0.81
CA LYS A 42 10.97 -10.21 -0.80
C LYS A 42 10.88 -11.23 -1.92
N SER A 43 9.68 -11.52 -2.42
CA SER A 43 9.46 -12.47 -3.53
C SER A 43 9.77 -11.89 -4.91
N LYS A 44 9.98 -10.57 -5.02
CA LYS A 44 10.21 -9.87 -6.29
C LYS A 44 11.69 -9.62 -6.53
N GLU A 45 12.18 -10.01 -7.72
CA GLU A 45 13.59 -9.90 -8.10
C GLU A 45 14.16 -8.48 -7.98
N GLN A 46 13.39 -7.47 -8.42
CA GLN A 46 13.81 -6.06 -8.41
C GLN A 46 14.12 -5.48 -7.02
N PHE A 47 13.68 -6.15 -5.96
CA PHE A 47 13.92 -5.69 -4.59
C PHE A 47 14.99 -6.47 -3.84
N LYS A 48 15.60 -7.47 -4.45
CA LYS A 48 16.59 -8.35 -3.77
C LYS A 48 17.81 -7.59 -3.23
N ASP A 49 18.27 -6.59 -3.95
CA ASP A 49 19.45 -5.80 -3.59
C ASP A 49 19.12 -4.60 -2.68
N LYS A 50 17.86 -4.43 -2.31
CA LYS A 50 17.44 -3.33 -1.45
C LYS A 50 17.64 -3.64 0.02
N VAL A 51 18.04 -2.65 0.81
CA VAL A 51 18.27 -2.83 2.24
C VAL A 51 16.92 -2.96 2.99
N ILE A 52 16.78 -3.99 3.81
CA ILE A 52 15.60 -4.16 4.66
C ILE A 52 15.76 -3.27 5.91
N VAL A 53 14.93 -2.22 6.01
CA VAL A 53 14.96 -1.24 7.10
C VAL A 53 13.90 -1.48 8.18
N SER A 54 12.94 -2.36 7.92
CA SER A 54 11.93 -2.79 8.90
C SER A 54 11.53 -4.24 8.69
N GLN A 55 11.07 -4.92 9.74
CA GLN A 55 10.65 -6.32 9.71
C GLN A 55 9.21 -6.43 10.25
N GLY A 56 8.28 -6.86 9.39
CA GLY A 56 6.90 -7.08 9.77
C GLY A 56 6.24 -5.84 10.41
N ARG A 57 5.69 -6.02 11.63
CA ARG A 57 5.05 -4.95 12.42
C ARG A 57 6.01 -4.17 13.30
N ASN A 58 7.30 -4.52 13.31
CA ASN A 58 8.28 -3.81 14.11
C ASN A 58 8.54 -2.41 13.56
N PRO A 59 8.83 -1.43 14.44
CA PRO A 59 9.25 -0.10 14.00
C PRO A 59 10.46 -0.19 13.07
N PRO A 60 10.58 0.72 12.10
CA PRO A 60 11.75 0.77 11.23
C PRO A 60 13.01 1.11 12.04
N SER A 61 14.15 0.56 11.64
CA SER A 61 15.44 0.84 12.24
C SER A 61 15.95 2.21 11.82
N ILE A 62 15.88 3.19 12.71
CA ILE A 62 16.35 4.56 12.47
C ILE A 62 17.85 4.56 12.15
N GLU A 63 18.66 3.73 12.84
CA GLU A 63 20.10 3.61 12.58
C GLU A 63 20.40 3.14 11.15
N LYS A 64 19.69 2.10 10.69
CA LYS A 64 19.85 1.61 9.30
C LYS A 64 19.43 2.68 8.29
N ILE A 65 18.33 3.39 8.55
CA ILE A 65 17.86 4.45 7.68
C ILE A 65 18.92 5.55 7.56
N ILE A 66 19.44 6.04 8.69
CA ILE A 66 20.48 7.09 8.70
C ILE A 66 21.75 6.62 8.02
N SER A 67 22.17 5.36 8.23
CA SER A 67 23.39 4.81 7.59
C SER A 67 23.32 4.80 6.06
N LEU A 68 22.11 4.77 5.50
CA LEU A 68 21.88 4.86 4.06
C LEU A 68 21.91 6.30 3.53
N GLN A 69 22.03 7.31 4.40
CA GLN A 69 22.08 8.73 4.03
C GLN A 69 20.96 9.11 3.05
N PRO A 70 19.69 8.92 3.41
CA PRO A 70 18.58 9.21 2.52
C PRO A 70 18.33 10.71 2.39
N ASP A 71 17.90 11.14 1.20
CA ASP A 71 17.35 12.46 0.97
C ASP A 71 15.86 12.52 1.30
N LEU A 72 15.16 11.39 1.18
CA LEU A 72 13.72 11.28 1.37
C LEU A 72 13.33 9.95 2.00
N VAL A 73 12.42 9.99 2.98
CA VAL A 73 11.80 8.81 3.58
C VAL A 73 10.28 8.89 3.45
N LEU A 74 9.67 7.82 2.93
CA LEU A 74 8.23 7.69 2.71
C LEU A 74 7.64 6.70 3.71
N GLY A 75 6.57 7.08 4.41
CA GLY A 75 5.92 6.20 5.38
C GLY A 75 4.42 6.44 5.49
N ALA A 76 3.69 5.50 6.11
CA ALA A 76 2.25 5.60 6.33
C ALA A 76 1.93 6.41 7.58
N LYS A 77 0.95 7.29 7.47
CA LYS A 77 0.36 7.99 8.60
C LYS A 77 -0.17 6.99 9.63
N GLY A 78 0.02 7.29 10.90
CA GLY A 78 -0.31 6.38 12.00
C GLY A 78 0.80 5.38 12.30
N PHE A 79 1.14 4.51 11.35
CA PHE A 79 2.15 3.46 11.57
C PHE A 79 3.59 4.00 11.71
N HIS A 80 3.96 4.96 10.89
CA HIS A 80 5.33 5.47 10.81
C HIS A 80 5.48 6.90 11.34
N THR A 81 4.43 7.50 11.90
CA THR A 81 4.42 8.91 12.32
C THR A 81 5.59 9.23 13.25
N LYS A 82 5.86 8.38 14.25
CA LYS A 82 6.96 8.59 15.19
C LYS A 82 8.33 8.53 14.50
N ALA A 83 8.54 7.53 13.65
CA ALA A 83 9.80 7.36 12.91
C ALA A 83 10.04 8.52 11.94
N LEU A 84 8.99 8.94 11.19
CA LEU A 84 9.08 10.07 10.27
C LEU A 84 9.38 11.38 11.02
N SER A 85 8.77 11.61 12.19
CA SER A 85 9.07 12.78 13.02
C SER A 85 10.53 12.79 13.47
N GLN A 86 11.06 11.66 13.97
CA GLN A 86 12.45 11.56 14.38
C GLN A 86 13.43 11.83 13.22
N LEU A 87 13.13 11.32 12.03
CA LEU A 87 13.97 11.53 10.84
C LEU A 87 13.92 12.99 10.38
N ASN A 88 12.74 13.61 10.44
CA ASN A 88 12.56 15.02 10.10
C ASN A 88 13.32 15.94 11.08
N ASP A 89 13.32 15.62 12.37
CA ASP A 89 14.10 16.34 13.39
C ASP A 89 15.63 16.27 13.14
N LEU A 90 16.07 15.23 12.43
CA LEU A 90 17.46 15.06 11.96
C LEU A 90 17.73 15.73 10.60
N GLY A 91 16.76 16.46 10.06
CA GLY A 91 16.91 17.19 8.79
C GLY A 91 16.68 16.34 7.54
N ILE A 92 16.16 15.11 7.66
CA ILE A 92 15.82 14.25 6.53
C ILE A 92 14.40 14.58 6.07
N GLU A 93 14.22 14.84 4.76
CA GLU A 93 12.88 15.08 4.21
C GLU A 93 12.00 13.83 4.38
N THR A 94 10.75 14.02 4.80
CA THR A 94 9.79 12.93 5.00
C THR A 94 8.46 13.20 4.32
N ILE A 95 7.84 12.16 3.79
CA ILE A 95 6.47 12.19 3.27
C ILE A 95 5.63 11.17 4.03
N SER A 96 4.63 11.65 4.75
CA SER A 96 3.58 10.82 5.35
C SER A 96 2.47 10.59 4.34
N THR A 97 2.11 9.32 4.12
CA THR A 97 1.11 8.91 3.15
C THR A 97 -0.16 8.44 3.83
N GLU A 98 -1.29 8.79 3.26
CA GLU A 98 -2.61 8.29 3.65
C GLU A 98 -3.44 8.15 2.38
N ILE A 99 -3.75 6.90 2.00
CA ILE A 99 -4.50 6.60 0.79
C ILE A 99 -5.88 6.10 1.16
N LYS A 100 -6.91 6.85 0.79
CA LYS A 100 -8.32 6.53 1.02
C LYS A 100 -9.08 6.23 -0.28
N ASN A 101 -8.57 6.70 -1.42
CA ASN A 101 -9.20 6.57 -2.74
C ASN A 101 -8.16 6.69 -3.85
N LEU A 102 -8.60 6.52 -5.11
CA LEU A 102 -7.70 6.61 -6.28
C LEU A 102 -7.10 8.01 -6.46
N ASN A 103 -7.85 9.07 -6.15
CA ASN A 103 -7.33 10.43 -6.23
C ASN A 103 -6.15 10.65 -5.28
N ASP A 104 -6.21 10.11 -4.05
CA ASP A 104 -5.08 10.17 -3.12
C ASP A 104 -3.84 9.43 -3.67
N LEU A 105 -4.05 8.31 -4.38
CA LEU A 105 -2.97 7.58 -5.05
C LEU A 105 -2.34 8.42 -6.17
N GLU A 106 -3.14 9.07 -7.01
CA GLU A 106 -2.63 9.97 -8.07
C GLU A 106 -1.85 11.14 -7.48
N LEU A 107 -2.37 11.77 -6.42
CA LEU A 107 -1.68 12.85 -5.72
C LEU A 107 -0.35 12.39 -5.13
N LEU A 108 -0.29 11.17 -4.58
CA LEU A 108 0.96 10.60 -4.07
C LEU A 108 1.97 10.36 -5.20
N ILE A 109 1.54 9.77 -6.33
CA ILE A 109 2.39 9.57 -7.50
C ILE A 109 2.98 10.90 -7.98
N ASN A 110 2.13 11.93 -8.11
CA ASN A 110 2.56 13.27 -8.51
C ASN A 110 3.56 13.87 -7.52
N ARG A 111 3.35 13.70 -6.23
CA ARG A 111 4.24 14.22 -5.19
C ARG A 111 5.60 13.53 -5.21
N ILE A 112 5.63 12.20 -5.35
CA ILE A 112 6.89 11.44 -5.43
C ILE A 112 7.63 11.79 -6.72
N SER A 113 6.99 11.78 -7.87
CA SER A 113 7.62 12.09 -9.16
C SER A 113 8.21 13.50 -9.20
N LYS A 114 7.49 14.49 -8.68
CA LYS A 114 7.99 15.87 -8.54
C LYS A 114 9.23 15.92 -7.65
N ASN A 115 9.23 15.19 -6.54
CA ASN A 115 10.36 15.14 -5.62
C ASN A 115 11.59 14.47 -6.26
N LEU A 116 11.37 13.43 -7.07
CA LEU A 116 12.43 12.73 -7.82
C LEU A 116 12.87 13.46 -9.11
N GLY A 117 12.10 14.43 -9.58
CA GLY A 117 12.36 15.11 -10.85
C GLY A 117 12.17 14.22 -12.07
N VAL A 118 11.21 13.28 -12.04
CA VAL A 118 10.95 12.30 -13.11
C VAL A 118 9.53 12.42 -13.67
N ASP A 119 9.36 11.96 -14.91
CA ASP A 119 8.03 11.83 -15.53
C ASP A 119 7.23 10.70 -14.88
N ASN A 120 5.91 10.87 -14.82
CA ASN A 120 5.01 9.89 -14.19
C ASN A 120 3.81 9.47 -15.08
N GLN A 121 3.79 9.88 -16.33
CA GLN A 121 2.64 9.64 -17.23
C GLN A 121 2.37 8.14 -17.41
N SER A 122 3.42 7.34 -17.58
CA SER A 122 3.27 5.88 -17.71
C SER A 122 2.71 5.23 -16.45
N LEU A 123 3.07 5.73 -15.26
CA LEU A 123 2.54 5.21 -14.00
C LEU A 123 1.10 5.67 -13.75
N LEU A 124 0.79 6.94 -14.02
CA LEU A 124 -0.58 7.46 -13.91
C LEU A 124 -1.55 6.76 -14.86
N SER A 125 -1.10 6.36 -16.05
CA SER A 125 -1.93 5.61 -17.01
C SER A 125 -2.34 4.21 -16.50
N LEU A 126 -1.66 3.68 -15.49
CA LEU A 126 -2.02 2.41 -14.84
C LEU A 126 -3.05 2.58 -13.72
N VAL A 127 -3.28 3.81 -13.25
CA VAL A 127 -4.32 4.08 -12.26
C VAL A 127 -5.67 3.96 -12.97
N PRO A 128 -6.57 3.09 -12.50
CA PRO A 128 -7.86 2.90 -13.15
C PRO A 128 -8.65 4.21 -13.23
N ASN A 129 -9.04 4.60 -14.41
CA ASN A 129 -10.04 5.66 -14.59
C ASN A 129 -11.41 4.98 -14.60
N CYS A 130 -12.06 4.97 -13.45
CA CYS A 130 -13.41 4.43 -13.33
C CYS A 130 -14.42 5.47 -13.85
N GLU A 131 -14.55 5.58 -15.15
CA GLU A 131 -15.81 6.14 -15.69
C GLU A 131 -16.92 5.21 -15.19
N LYS A 132 -17.83 5.75 -14.39
CA LYS A 132 -19.00 4.99 -13.91
C LYS A 132 -19.66 4.38 -15.13
N THR A 133 -19.46 3.07 -15.28
CA THR A 133 -20.19 2.32 -16.31
C THR A 133 -21.66 2.43 -15.97
N THR A 134 -22.39 3.20 -16.77
CA THR A 134 -23.84 3.41 -16.65
C THR A 134 -24.65 2.19 -17.11
N GLY A 135 -24.02 1.03 -17.23
CA GLY A 135 -24.69 -0.23 -17.54
C GLY A 135 -25.44 -0.77 -16.33
N GLU A 136 -26.73 -1.07 -16.50
CA GLU A 136 -27.55 -1.84 -15.55
C GLU A 136 -27.06 -3.30 -15.45
N PHE A 137 -25.87 -3.49 -14.89
CA PHE A 137 -25.48 -4.83 -14.45
C PHE A 137 -26.10 -5.04 -13.07
N PRO A 138 -26.80 -6.16 -12.82
CA PRO A 138 -27.30 -6.47 -11.50
C PRO A 138 -26.10 -6.47 -10.53
N SER A 139 -26.15 -5.54 -9.59
CA SER A 139 -25.12 -5.40 -8.54
C SER A 139 -25.14 -6.66 -7.69
N ARG A 140 -24.22 -7.59 -7.98
CA ARG A 140 -24.06 -8.81 -7.19
C ARG A 140 -23.51 -8.46 -5.82
N SER A 141 -24.14 -9.00 -4.79
CA SER A 141 -23.68 -8.84 -3.42
C SER A 141 -22.31 -9.48 -3.23
N THR A 142 -21.39 -8.72 -2.65
CA THR A 142 -19.99 -9.11 -2.55
C THR A 142 -19.47 -8.89 -1.13
N ILE A 143 -18.69 -9.85 -0.63
CA ILE A 143 -17.86 -9.68 0.56
C ILE A 143 -16.39 -9.82 0.12
N VAL A 144 -15.56 -8.88 0.51
CA VAL A 144 -14.10 -8.92 0.29
C VAL A 144 -13.42 -9.33 1.59
N LEU A 145 -12.52 -10.28 1.53
CA LEU A 145 -11.71 -10.72 2.67
C LEU A 145 -10.24 -10.39 2.43
N VAL A 146 -9.64 -9.67 3.36
CA VAL A 146 -8.24 -9.21 3.28
C VAL A 146 -7.32 -9.92 4.29
N SER A 147 -7.89 -10.74 5.18
CA SER A 147 -7.17 -11.56 6.16
C SER A 147 -8.02 -12.76 6.55
N SER A 148 -7.35 -13.86 6.88
CA SER A 148 -7.97 -15.11 7.32
C SER A 148 -7.95 -15.31 8.84
N ALA A 149 -7.04 -14.62 9.54
CA ALA A 149 -6.88 -14.78 10.99
C ALA A 149 -6.51 -13.43 11.65
N PRO A 150 -7.47 -12.66 12.15
CA PRO A 150 -8.93 -12.85 12.03
C PRO A 150 -9.45 -12.59 10.60
N LEU A 151 -10.66 -13.06 10.29
CA LEU A 151 -11.35 -12.68 9.06
C LEU A 151 -11.61 -11.18 9.07
N LEU A 152 -10.99 -10.44 8.16
CA LEU A 152 -11.17 -8.99 8.02
C LEU A 152 -11.78 -8.65 6.67
N SER A 153 -12.78 -7.77 6.70
CA SER A 153 -13.44 -7.25 5.51
C SER A 153 -13.45 -5.72 5.53
N PRO A 154 -13.16 -5.05 4.41
CA PRO A 154 -13.16 -3.59 4.32
C PRO A 154 -14.59 -3.05 4.33
N ASN A 155 -14.84 -2.00 5.12
CA ASN A 155 -16.03 -1.19 5.03
C ASN A 155 -15.78 0.09 4.20
N LYS A 156 -16.78 0.96 4.04
CA LYS A 156 -16.68 2.18 3.23
C LYS A 156 -15.62 3.18 3.69
N ASN A 157 -15.14 3.07 4.93
CA ASN A 157 -14.13 3.98 5.49
C ASN A 157 -12.70 3.55 5.17
N SER A 158 -12.51 2.38 4.56
CA SER A 158 -11.22 1.91 4.08
C SER A 158 -10.99 2.32 2.63
N TRP A 159 -9.74 2.35 2.23
CA TRP A 159 -9.38 2.55 0.82
C TRP A 159 -9.93 1.44 -0.08
N ALA A 160 -9.89 0.19 0.36
CA ALA A 160 -10.46 -0.93 -0.38
C ALA A 160 -11.99 -0.79 -0.52
N GLY A 161 -12.69 -0.37 0.54
CA GLY A 161 -14.12 -0.11 0.48
C GLY A 161 -14.48 1.07 -0.42
N SER A 162 -13.69 2.13 -0.42
CA SER A 162 -13.84 3.24 -1.37
C SER A 162 -13.68 2.78 -2.81
N LEU A 163 -12.67 1.95 -3.09
CA LEU A 163 -12.43 1.39 -4.41
C LEU A 163 -13.61 0.51 -4.89
N LEU A 164 -14.15 -0.33 -4.01
CA LEU A 164 -15.34 -1.14 -4.33
C LEU A 164 -16.53 -0.25 -4.70
N ASN A 165 -16.73 0.87 -3.99
CA ASN A 165 -17.78 1.82 -4.30
C ASN A 165 -17.54 2.54 -5.64
N GLU A 166 -16.30 2.89 -5.97
CA GLU A 166 -15.96 3.50 -7.27
C GLU A 166 -16.24 2.54 -8.43
N PHE A 167 -16.02 1.24 -8.24
CA PHE A 167 -16.37 0.20 -9.21
C PHE A 167 -17.84 -0.23 -9.18
N ASN A 168 -18.67 0.44 -8.41
CA ASN A 168 -20.10 0.13 -8.26
C ASN A 168 -20.38 -1.32 -7.77
N ILE A 169 -19.48 -1.84 -6.93
CA ILE A 169 -19.60 -3.17 -6.33
C ILE A 169 -20.42 -3.07 -5.04
N ASN A 170 -21.47 -3.89 -4.92
CA ASN A 170 -22.30 -3.97 -3.74
C ASN A 170 -21.57 -4.70 -2.59
N ASN A 171 -20.84 -3.94 -1.78
CA ASN A 171 -20.14 -4.44 -0.61
C ASN A 171 -21.10 -4.58 0.58
N LEU A 172 -21.44 -5.83 0.96
CA LEU A 172 -22.36 -6.12 2.07
C LEU A 172 -21.83 -5.67 3.45
N ILE A 173 -20.55 -5.33 3.55
CA ILE A 173 -19.89 -4.89 4.79
C ILE A 173 -19.74 -3.36 4.83
N SER A 174 -20.12 -2.65 3.76
CA SER A 174 -19.90 -1.22 3.58
C SER A 174 -20.29 -0.37 4.78
N ASP A 175 -21.48 -0.59 5.34
CA ASP A 175 -22.06 0.22 6.43
C ASP A 175 -21.86 -0.36 7.82
N ILE A 176 -21.16 -1.49 7.95
CA ILE A 176 -20.89 -2.09 9.25
C ILE A 176 -19.79 -1.32 9.96
N GLN A 177 -20.09 -0.87 11.21
CA GLN A 177 -19.09 -0.20 12.04
C GLN A 177 -18.05 -1.20 12.52
N SER A 178 -16.78 -0.81 12.40
CA SER A 178 -15.67 -1.63 12.88
C SER A 178 -15.63 -1.66 14.41
N LYS A 179 -15.54 -2.88 14.97
CA LYS A 179 -15.05 -3.12 16.34
C LYS A 179 -13.64 -3.74 16.34
N SER A 180 -13.03 -3.87 15.14
CA SER A 180 -11.65 -4.33 15.00
C SER A 180 -10.70 -3.22 15.44
N GLY A 181 -9.49 -3.56 15.86
CA GLY A 181 -8.42 -2.57 16.12
C GLY A 181 -7.90 -1.89 14.85
N PHE A 182 -8.53 -2.13 13.70
CA PHE A 182 -8.13 -1.58 12.39
C PHE A 182 -9.27 -0.71 11.84
N ASP A 183 -9.03 0.59 11.77
CA ASP A 183 -9.99 1.53 11.21
C ASP A 183 -10.32 1.17 9.75
N GLY A 184 -11.60 1.20 9.40
CA GLY A 184 -12.07 0.85 8.07
C GLY A 184 -12.18 -0.66 7.78
N TYR A 185 -11.89 -1.53 8.76
CA TYR A 185 -12.00 -2.99 8.61
C TYR A 185 -12.88 -3.59 9.71
N VAL A 186 -13.70 -4.56 9.31
CA VAL A 186 -14.63 -5.27 10.20
C VAL A 186 -14.15 -6.69 10.39
N THR A 187 -14.07 -7.13 11.65
CA THR A 187 -13.83 -8.55 11.95
C THR A 187 -15.13 -9.31 11.73
N LEU A 188 -15.09 -10.34 10.89
CA LEU A 188 -16.21 -11.21 10.60
C LEU A 188 -16.04 -12.56 11.31
N SER A 189 -17.16 -13.15 11.72
CA SER A 189 -17.21 -14.57 12.04
C SER A 189 -17.71 -15.39 10.85
N PRO A 190 -17.42 -16.70 10.79
CA PRO A 190 -17.96 -17.57 9.76
C PRO A 190 -19.48 -17.56 9.69
N GLU A 191 -20.16 -17.41 10.85
CA GLU A 191 -21.62 -17.35 10.95
C GLU A 191 -22.17 -16.11 10.26
N VAL A 192 -21.54 -14.93 10.47
CA VAL A 192 -21.92 -13.68 9.79
C VAL A 192 -21.74 -13.80 8.27
N LEU A 193 -20.66 -14.46 7.83
CA LEU A 193 -20.43 -14.70 6.41
C LEU A 193 -21.56 -15.55 5.79
N LEU A 194 -21.97 -16.61 6.49
CA LEU A 194 -23.07 -17.48 6.06
C LEU A 194 -24.43 -16.75 6.08
N GLU A 195 -24.71 -15.97 7.12
CA GLU A 195 -25.93 -15.18 7.27
C GLU A 195 -26.09 -14.15 6.14
N LYS A 196 -25.01 -13.47 5.79
CA LYS A 196 -25.00 -12.47 4.71
C LYS A 196 -25.22 -13.08 3.34
N ASN A 197 -24.92 -14.35 3.16
CA ASN A 197 -25.12 -15.11 1.93
C ASN A 197 -24.75 -14.33 0.64
N PRO A 198 -23.47 -13.90 0.49
CA PRO A 198 -23.07 -13.09 -0.65
C PRO A 198 -23.08 -13.91 -1.95
N ASP A 199 -23.38 -13.24 -3.09
CA ASP A 199 -23.24 -13.85 -4.41
C ASP A 199 -21.76 -14.11 -4.75
N ASN A 200 -20.85 -13.26 -4.26
CA ASN A 200 -19.41 -13.35 -4.50
C ASN A 200 -18.61 -13.18 -3.20
N ILE A 201 -17.55 -13.94 -3.08
CA ILE A 201 -16.50 -13.72 -2.08
C ILE A 201 -15.18 -13.45 -2.84
N VAL A 202 -14.59 -12.29 -2.60
CA VAL A 202 -13.29 -11.91 -3.16
C VAL A 202 -12.23 -12.07 -2.07
N LEU A 203 -11.21 -12.86 -2.35
CA LEU A 203 -10.08 -13.06 -1.46
C LEU A 203 -8.89 -12.24 -1.97
N ILE A 204 -8.40 -11.33 -1.13
CA ILE A 204 -7.16 -10.61 -1.43
C ILE A 204 -6.02 -11.39 -0.79
N ASP A 205 -5.24 -12.05 -1.63
CA ASP A 205 -4.07 -12.80 -1.17
C ASP A 205 -2.96 -11.83 -0.74
N THR A 206 -2.75 -11.76 0.55
CA THR A 206 -1.66 -11.00 1.16
C THR A 206 -0.43 -11.86 1.44
N GLY A 207 -0.35 -13.05 0.85
CA GLY A 207 0.75 -14.02 1.03
C GLY A 207 0.57 -14.96 2.23
N ASN A 208 -0.62 -14.99 2.83
CA ASN A 208 -0.98 -15.90 3.92
C ASN A 208 -2.06 -16.88 3.43
N ASP A 209 -1.70 -17.93 2.73
CA ASP A 209 -2.52 -19.12 2.37
C ASP A 209 -4.07 -19.03 2.51
N MET A 210 -4.65 -17.86 2.18
CA MET A 210 -6.10 -17.64 2.30
C MET A 210 -6.89 -18.61 1.42
N GLN A 211 -6.34 -18.97 0.25
CA GLN A 211 -7.01 -19.87 -0.67
C GLN A 211 -7.23 -21.27 -0.07
N ASN A 212 -6.26 -21.77 0.70
CA ASN A 212 -6.37 -23.10 1.31
C ASN A 212 -7.46 -23.20 2.38
N LEU A 213 -7.80 -22.07 3.03
CA LEU A 213 -8.83 -22.04 4.07
C LEU A 213 -10.25 -22.28 3.49
N PHE A 214 -10.51 -21.87 2.25
CA PHE A 214 -11.83 -21.95 1.61
C PHE A 214 -11.97 -23.14 0.65
N LEU A 215 -10.85 -23.70 0.14
CA LEU A 215 -10.86 -24.84 -0.77
C LEU A 215 -10.81 -26.19 -0.05
N SER A 216 -10.56 -26.23 1.24
CA SER A 216 -10.40 -27.45 2.06
C SER A 216 -11.68 -27.92 2.78
N LYS A 217 -12.86 -27.40 2.40
CA LYS A 217 -14.16 -27.85 2.98
C LYS A 217 -15.10 -28.35 1.93
#